data_6c8479a5bfa18db6172797aa5504b940
#
_entry.id   6c8479a5bfa18db6172797aa5504b940
#
_cell.length_a   1.000
_cell.length_b   1.000
_cell.length_c   1.000
_cell.angle_alpha   90.00
_cell.angle_beta   90.00
_cell.angle_gamma   90.00
#
_symmetry.space_group_name_H-M   'P 1'
#
loop_
_entity.id
_entity.type
_entity.pdbx_description
1 polymer ?
#
loop_
_entity_poly.entity_id
_entity_poly.type
_entity_poly.pdbx_seq_one_letter_code
_entity_poly.pdbx_strand_id
1 'polypeptide(L)'
;FNLLGLLPEVVETIEEQGFDALMGGARRDEEKARAKERIFSFRDEFGQWNPKDQRPELWSLYNARLHPGENLRVFPISNWTELDIWQYIEREKLALPPIYYAHRRQVVRRNGLLVPVTELTPPREGEQIEELSVRFRTVGDISCTCPVASSAATPAEIIAETALADISERLSLIH
;
A
#
# COMPACT_ATOMS: atom_id res chain seq x y z
N PHE A 1 13.67 1.58 -4.50
CA PHE A 1 12.67 2.64 -4.71
C PHE A 1 12.99 3.78 -3.76
N ASN A 2 13.43 4.90 -4.31
CA ASN A 2 13.78 6.06 -3.52
C ASN A 2 12.48 6.84 -3.23
N LEU A 3 11.87 6.61 -2.09
CA LEU A 3 10.80 7.46 -1.54
C LEU A 3 11.27 8.93 -1.36
N LEU A 4 12.56 9.17 -1.56
CA LEU A 4 13.21 10.49 -1.52
C LEU A 4 12.74 11.43 -2.65
N GLY A 5 12.18 10.93 -3.76
CA GLY A 5 11.74 11.75 -4.89
C GLY A 5 10.44 12.55 -4.66
N LEU A 6 9.61 12.15 -3.68
CA LEU A 6 8.40 12.89 -3.29
C LEU A 6 8.61 13.79 -2.06
N LEU A 7 9.82 13.80 -1.52
CA LEU A 7 10.12 14.45 -0.25
C LEU A 7 10.17 15.98 -0.29
N PRO A 8 10.74 16.65 -1.31
CA PRO A 8 10.84 18.12 -1.28
C PRO A 8 9.47 18.78 -1.16
N GLU A 9 8.53 18.44 -2.02
CA GLU A 9 7.18 19.02 -2.02
C GLU A 9 6.41 18.73 -0.73
N VAL A 10 6.58 17.52 -0.18
CA VAL A 10 5.93 17.16 1.09
C VAL A 10 6.58 17.87 2.27
N VAL A 11 7.90 18.03 2.29
CA VAL A 11 8.61 18.78 3.34
C VAL A 11 8.24 20.26 3.28
N GLU A 12 8.26 20.87 2.10
CA GLU A 12 7.80 22.25 1.89
C GLU A 12 6.36 22.45 2.40
N THR A 13 5.44 21.53 2.08
CA THR A 13 4.05 21.61 2.56
C THR A 13 3.96 21.50 4.08
N ILE A 14 4.79 20.66 4.72
CA ILE A 14 4.82 20.53 6.19
C ILE A 14 5.28 21.83 6.82
N GLU A 15 6.35 22.43 6.28
CA GLU A 15 6.92 23.68 6.77
C GLU A 15 5.96 24.85 6.56
N GLU A 16 5.38 24.97 5.37
CA GLU A 16 4.43 26.05 5.04
C GLU A 16 3.15 26.02 5.89
N GLN A 17 2.63 24.82 6.15
CA GLN A 17 1.37 24.61 6.86
C GLN A 17 1.56 24.38 8.36
N GLY A 18 2.79 24.14 8.81
CA GLY A 18 3.12 23.84 10.21
C GLY A 18 2.51 22.54 10.71
N PHE A 19 2.49 21.49 9.88
CA PHE A 19 1.96 20.19 10.29
C PHE A 19 2.95 19.41 11.17
N ASP A 20 2.51 19.01 12.36
CA ASP A 20 3.27 18.11 13.24
C ASP A 20 3.24 16.65 12.79
N ALA A 21 2.18 16.24 12.08
CA ALA A 21 2.00 14.85 11.67
C ALA A 21 1.29 14.70 10.31
N LEU A 22 1.73 13.71 9.53
CA LEU A 22 1.06 13.29 8.30
C LEU A 22 0.59 11.84 8.44
N MET A 23 -0.66 11.59 8.11
CA MET A 23 -1.23 10.25 8.14
C MET A 23 -1.10 9.56 6.79
N GLY A 24 -0.77 8.27 6.80
CA GLY A 24 -0.68 7.45 5.60
C GLY A 24 -1.25 6.06 5.81
N GLY A 25 -1.70 5.44 4.70
CA GLY A 25 -2.30 4.10 4.69
C GLY A 25 -1.29 2.96 4.53
N ALA A 26 0.00 3.20 4.72
CA ALA A 26 1.01 2.17 4.54
C ALA A 26 0.89 1.05 5.59
N ARG A 27 1.07 -0.20 5.13
CA ARG A 27 1.01 -1.42 5.98
C ARG A 27 2.32 -2.21 5.85
N ARG A 28 2.73 -2.86 6.93
CA ARG A 28 3.91 -3.76 6.93
C ARG A 28 3.74 -4.98 6.06
N ASP A 29 2.49 -5.39 5.86
CA ASP A 29 2.08 -6.55 5.05
C ASP A 29 2.31 -6.33 3.54
N GLU A 30 2.37 -5.10 3.09
CA GLU A 30 2.51 -4.77 1.67
C GLU A 30 3.92 -4.98 1.13
N GLU A 31 4.93 -4.70 1.93
CA GLU A 31 6.32 -4.75 1.49
C GLU A 31 7.29 -5.02 2.63
N LYS A 32 8.27 -5.91 2.39
CA LYS A 32 9.32 -6.27 3.37
C LYS A 32 10.14 -5.06 3.84
N ALA A 33 10.36 -4.07 2.99
CA ALA A 33 11.06 -2.84 3.35
C ALA A 33 10.34 -2.06 4.46
N ARG A 34 9.02 -2.16 4.53
CA ARG A 34 8.18 -1.51 5.54
C ARG A 34 8.11 -2.24 6.88
N ALA A 35 8.68 -3.45 6.97
CA ALA A 35 8.64 -4.25 8.21
C ALA A 35 9.27 -3.56 9.43
N LYS A 36 10.17 -2.59 9.20
CA LYS A 36 10.85 -1.82 10.25
C LYS A 36 10.12 -0.52 10.60
N GLU A 37 9.14 -0.08 9.80
CA GLU A 37 8.37 1.11 10.13
C GLU A 37 7.52 0.89 11.38
N ARG A 38 7.26 1.98 12.07
CA ARG A 38 6.41 2.04 13.26
C ARG A 38 5.08 2.69 12.90
N ILE A 39 4.07 2.55 13.76
CA ILE A 39 2.82 3.30 13.63
C ILE A 39 3.14 4.79 13.69
N PHE A 40 3.98 5.21 14.64
CA PHE A 40 4.55 6.54 14.72
C PHE A 40 5.99 6.51 14.20
N SER A 41 6.20 6.96 12.98
CA SER A 41 7.50 6.98 12.31
C SER A 41 8.07 8.40 12.35
N PHE A 42 9.10 8.59 13.16
CA PHE A 42 9.74 9.88 13.37
C PHE A 42 10.62 10.27 12.20
N ARG A 43 10.59 11.53 11.86
CA ARG A 43 11.47 12.20 10.90
C ARG A 43 12.23 13.31 11.62
N ASP A 44 13.51 13.42 11.32
CA ASP A 44 14.33 14.52 11.81
C ASP A 44 13.98 15.86 11.15
N GLU A 45 14.68 16.91 11.50
CA GLU A 45 14.52 18.26 10.94
C GLU A 45 14.73 18.34 9.41
N PHE A 46 15.38 17.33 8.81
CA PHE A 46 15.57 17.20 7.36
C PHE A 46 14.53 16.26 6.72
N GLY A 47 13.53 15.82 7.45
CA GLY A 47 12.52 14.87 6.99
C GLY A 47 13.06 13.43 6.81
N GLN A 48 14.26 13.11 7.31
CA GLN A 48 14.91 11.82 7.13
C GLN A 48 14.41 10.79 8.16
N TRP A 49 14.36 9.54 7.74
CA TRP A 49 14.01 8.41 8.57
C TRP A 49 15.24 7.59 8.94
N ASN A 50 15.51 7.49 10.24
CA ASN A 50 16.53 6.61 10.76
C ASN A 50 15.88 5.44 11.53
N PRO A 51 15.97 4.20 11.05
CA PRO A 51 15.34 3.05 11.72
C PRO A 51 15.91 2.74 13.10
N LYS A 52 17.10 3.24 13.44
CA LYS A 52 17.74 3.04 14.74
C LYS A 52 17.22 4.01 15.81
N ASP A 53 16.72 5.16 15.39
CA ASP A 53 16.24 6.23 16.28
C ASP A 53 14.72 6.23 16.45
N GLN A 54 14.05 5.19 15.94
CA GLN A 54 12.61 5.05 16.12
C GLN A 54 12.26 4.59 17.53
N ARG A 55 11.17 5.15 18.07
CA ARG A 55 10.71 4.80 19.42
C ARG A 55 10.06 3.42 19.45
N PRO A 56 10.28 2.61 20.50
CA PRO A 56 9.61 1.34 20.69
C PRO A 56 8.09 1.51 20.86
N GLU A 57 7.32 0.62 20.24
CA GLU A 57 5.85 0.57 20.33
C GLU A 57 5.40 -0.76 20.96
N LEU A 58 5.96 -1.07 22.14
CA LEU A 58 5.65 -2.30 22.87
C LEU A 58 4.28 -2.19 23.53
N TRP A 59 3.50 -3.28 23.48
CA TRP A 59 2.17 -3.39 24.10
C TRP A 59 1.19 -2.25 23.74
N SER A 60 1.25 -1.76 22.50
CA SER A 60 0.41 -0.66 22.02
C SER A 60 0.62 0.66 22.79
N LEU A 61 1.78 0.84 23.39
CA LEU A 61 2.17 2.10 23.98
C LEU A 61 2.82 2.98 22.92
N TYR A 62 2.13 4.05 22.56
CA TYR A 62 2.59 4.98 21.53
C TYR A 62 3.15 6.25 22.17
N ASN A 63 4.27 6.72 21.67
CA ASN A 63 4.86 7.98 22.11
C ASN A 63 4.98 8.93 20.93
N ALA A 64 4.08 9.90 20.86
CA ALA A 64 4.00 10.90 19.80
C ALA A 64 4.67 12.23 20.17
N ARG A 65 5.49 12.28 21.24
CA ARG A 65 6.19 13.51 21.64
C ARG A 65 7.19 13.91 20.56
N LEU A 66 7.06 15.13 20.04
CA LEU A 66 7.99 15.73 19.09
C LEU A 66 8.97 16.66 19.79
N HIS A 67 10.19 16.74 19.26
CA HIS A 67 11.13 17.80 19.54
C HIS A 67 11.03 18.89 18.47
N PRO A 68 11.48 20.11 18.73
CA PRO A 68 11.50 21.16 17.71
C PRO A 68 12.21 20.71 16.43
N GLY A 69 11.56 20.91 15.28
CA GLY A 69 12.06 20.48 13.96
C GLY A 69 11.72 19.04 13.56
N GLU A 70 11.30 18.18 14.48
CA GLU A 70 10.84 16.83 14.14
C GLU A 70 9.40 16.84 13.61
N ASN A 71 9.05 15.86 12.76
CA ASN A 71 7.69 15.57 12.36
C ASN A 71 7.39 14.06 12.38
N LEU A 72 6.11 13.71 12.34
CA LEU A 72 5.65 12.33 12.35
C LEU A 72 5.04 11.90 11.02
N ARG A 73 5.34 10.68 10.61
CA ARG A 73 4.49 9.91 9.71
C ARG A 73 3.69 8.92 10.55
N VAL A 74 2.38 9.01 10.50
CA VAL A 74 1.49 8.15 11.29
C VAL A 74 0.81 7.16 10.36
N PHE A 75 1.00 5.87 10.63
CA PHE A 75 0.43 4.77 9.86
C PHE A 75 -0.54 3.96 10.73
N PRO A 76 -1.78 4.43 10.91
CA PRO A 76 -2.72 3.84 11.88
C PRO A 76 -3.02 2.35 11.61
N ILE A 77 -2.95 1.94 10.34
CA ILE A 77 -3.23 0.56 9.89
C ILE A 77 -1.95 -0.24 9.62
N SER A 78 -0.80 0.21 10.10
CA SER A 78 0.51 -0.41 9.84
C SER A 78 0.56 -1.91 10.16
N ASN A 79 -0.14 -2.34 11.21
CA ASN A 79 -0.18 -3.72 11.68
C ASN A 79 -1.30 -4.58 11.06
N TRP A 80 -2.12 -3.99 10.19
CA TRP A 80 -3.26 -4.68 9.60
C TRP A 80 -2.84 -5.48 8.37
N THR A 81 -3.42 -6.65 8.21
CA THR A 81 -3.32 -7.44 6.98
C THR A 81 -4.28 -6.90 5.91
N GLU A 82 -4.14 -7.37 4.66
CA GLU A 82 -5.13 -7.05 3.62
C GLU A 82 -6.53 -7.54 4.01
N LEU A 83 -6.61 -8.72 4.64
CA LEU A 83 -7.87 -9.28 5.11
C LEU A 83 -8.54 -8.39 6.16
N ASP A 84 -7.77 -7.87 7.14
CA ASP A 84 -8.30 -6.95 8.16
C ASP A 84 -8.90 -5.69 7.53
N ILE A 85 -8.23 -5.14 6.51
CA ILE A 85 -8.73 -3.96 5.78
C ILE A 85 -10.07 -4.26 5.12
N TRP A 86 -10.19 -5.38 4.39
CA TRP A 86 -11.43 -5.71 3.70
C TRP A 86 -12.57 -6.05 4.64
N GLN A 87 -12.30 -6.71 5.77
CA GLN A 87 -13.28 -6.94 6.83
C GLN A 87 -13.75 -5.63 7.45
N TYR A 88 -12.86 -4.68 7.65
CA TYR A 88 -13.22 -3.35 8.16
C TYR A 88 -14.09 -2.58 7.16
N ILE A 89 -13.72 -2.57 5.88
CA ILE A 89 -14.49 -1.93 4.80
C ILE A 89 -15.91 -2.50 4.73
N GLU A 90 -16.05 -3.82 4.80
CA GLU A 90 -17.35 -4.49 4.77
C GLU A 90 -18.21 -4.16 6.01
N ARG A 91 -17.59 -4.19 7.18
CA ARG A 91 -18.27 -3.89 8.45
C ARG A 91 -18.76 -2.45 8.52
N GLU A 92 -17.91 -1.49 8.16
CA GLU A 92 -18.21 -0.06 8.23
C GLU A 92 -18.91 0.45 6.95
N LYS A 93 -19.09 -0.41 5.94
CA LYS A 93 -19.73 -0.08 4.66
C LYS A 93 -19.07 1.11 3.97
N LEU A 94 -17.75 1.12 3.95
CA LEU A 94 -16.97 2.19 3.35
C LEU A 94 -17.04 2.15 1.83
N ALA A 95 -17.30 3.30 1.22
CA ALA A 95 -17.24 3.45 -0.22
C ALA A 95 -15.77 3.55 -0.68
N LEU A 96 -15.41 2.72 -1.67
CA LEU A 96 -14.08 2.73 -2.28
C LEU A 96 -14.17 3.04 -3.78
N PRO A 97 -13.09 3.58 -4.37
CA PRO A 97 -12.99 3.72 -5.82
C PRO A 97 -13.18 2.37 -6.54
N PRO A 98 -13.87 2.36 -7.70
CA PRO A 98 -14.16 1.13 -8.45
C PRO A 98 -12.93 0.31 -8.85
N ILE A 99 -11.75 0.93 -8.93
CA ILE A 99 -10.48 0.29 -9.30
C ILE A 99 -10.10 -0.88 -8.38
N TYR A 100 -10.54 -0.87 -7.13
CA TYR A 100 -10.28 -1.94 -6.16
C TYR A 100 -11.16 -3.17 -6.36
N TYR A 101 -12.23 -3.06 -7.13
CA TYR A 101 -13.15 -4.14 -7.47
C TYR A 101 -12.88 -4.69 -8.86
N ALA A 102 -13.34 -5.89 -9.14
CA ALA A 102 -13.17 -6.52 -10.44
C ALA A 102 -13.82 -5.68 -11.55
N HIS A 103 -13.06 -5.38 -12.58
CA HIS A 103 -13.50 -4.67 -13.78
C HIS A 103 -12.75 -5.15 -15.01
N ARG A 104 -13.35 -4.97 -16.20
CA ARG A 104 -12.71 -5.31 -17.48
C ARG A 104 -11.61 -4.29 -17.79
N ARG A 105 -10.41 -4.81 -18.13
CA ARG A 105 -9.27 -3.97 -18.48
C ARG A 105 -8.36 -4.64 -19.49
N GLN A 106 -7.81 -3.84 -20.40
CA GLN A 106 -6.73 -4.27 -21.28
C GLN A 106 -5.42 -4.36 -20.51
N VAL A 107 -4.77 -5.51 -20.61
CA VAL A 107 -3.50 -5.80 -19.97
C VAL A 107 -2.55 -6.52 -20.91
N VAL A 108 -1.26 -6.46 -20.63
CA VAL A 108 -0.23 -7.31 -21.22
C VAL A 108 0.47 -8.11 -20.14
N ARG A 109 1.07 -9.26 -20.49
CA ARG A 109 1.85 -10.08 -19.55
C ARG A 109 3.33 -9.75 -19.66
N ARG A 110 3.92 -9.29 -18.56
CA ARG A 110 5.37 -9.02 -18.45
C ARG A 110 5.93 -9.71 -17.21
N ASN A 111 6.91 -10.60 -17.40
CA ASN A 111 7.58 -11.31 -16.27
C ASN A 111 6.58 -11.96 -15.27
N GLY A 112 5.50 -12.51 -15.76
CA GLY A 112 4.46 -13.14 -14.91
C GLY A 112 3.46 -12.15 -14.28
N LEU A 113 3.63 -10.85 -14.45
CA LEU A 113 2.73 -9.82 -13.97
C LEU A 113 1.76 -9.35 -15.05
N LEU A 114 0.57 -8.94 -14.65
CA LEU A 114 -0.37 -8.22 -15.50
C LEU A 114 -0.04 -6.73 -15.45
N VAL A 115 0.25 -6.13 -16.58
CA VAL A 115 0.53 -4.70 -16.69
C VAL A 115 -0.63 -4.04 -17.42
N PRO A 116 -1.29 -3.02 -16.82
CA PRO A 116 -2.40 -2.35 -17.49
C PRO A 116 -1.90 -1.57 -18.70
N VAL A 117 -2.63 -1.65 -19.80
CA VAL A 117 -2.35 -0.86 -21.00
C VAL A 117 -2.87 0.56 -20.81
N THR A 118 -1.95 1.52 -20.84
CA THR A 118 -2.23 2.96 -20.71
C THR A 118 -1.24 3.75 -21.58
N GLU A 119 -1.41 5.05 -21.66
CA GLU A 119 -0.45 5.93 -22.34
C GLU A 119 0.96 5.88 -21.71
N LEU A 120 1.05 5.69 -20.37
CA LEU A 120 2.31 5.57 -19.66
C LEU A 120 2.91 4.15 -19.67
N THR A 121 2.07 3.15 -19.96
CA THR A 121 2.45 1.74 -20.03
C THR A 121 1.97 1.11 -21.33
N PRO A 122 2.41 1.61 -22.51
CA PRO A 122 1.99 1.07 -23.79
C PRO A 122 2.51 -0.38 -23.98
N PRO A 123 1.83 -1.18 -24.79
CA PRO A 123 2.31 -2.50 -25.15
C PRO A 123 3.65 -2.39 -25.91
N ARG A 124 4.55 -3.34 -25.67
CA ARG A 124 5.83 -3.46 -26.38
C ARG A 124 5.65 -4.28 -27.65
N GLU A 125 6.61 -4.20 -28.54
CA GLU A 125 6.64 -5.02 -29.74
C GLU A 125 6.55 -6.52 -29.40
N GLY A 126 5.62 -7.23 -30.01
CA GLY A 126 5.37 -8.66 -29.77
C GLY A 126 4.51 -8.99 -28.52
N GLU A 127 4.13 -8.02 -27.69
CA GLU A 127 3.19 -8.27 -26.59
C GLU A 127 1.75 -8.38 -27.09
N GLN A 128 1.02 -9.36 -26.58
CA GLN A 128 -0.41 -9.52 -26.88
C GLN A 128 -1.25 -8.79 -25.85
N ILE A 129 -2.18 -7.96 -26.32
CA ILE A 129 -3.16 -7.29 -25.46
C ILE A 129 -4.28 -8.29 -25.17
N GLU A 130 -4.51 -8.55 -23.89
CA GLU A 130 -5.61 -9.36 -23.39
C GLU A 130 -6.63 -8.45 -22.69
N GLU A 131 -7.93 -8.74 -22.84
CA GLU A 131 -8.96 -8.08 -22.05
C GLU A 131 -9.42 -9.02 -20.94
N LEU A 132 -9.01 -8.72 -19.70
CA LEU A 132 -9.26 -9.55 -18.53
C LEU A 132 -10.12 -8.82 -17.49
N SER A 133 -10.79 -9.61 -16.65
CA SER A 133 -11.36 -9.12 -15.40
C SER A 133 -10.25 -9.05 -14.35
N VAL A 134 -9.98 -7.86 -13.86
CA VAL A 134 -8.86 -7.59 -12.92
C VAL A 134 -9.30 -6.63 -11.83
N ARG A 135 -8.60 -6.68 -10.68
CA ARG A 135 -8.67 -5.67 -9.63
C ARG A 135 -7.29 -5.23 -9.18
N PHE A 136 -7.19 -4.07 -8.57
CA PHE A 136 -5.95 -3.62 -7.93
C PHE A 136 -6.02 -3.89 -6.43
N ARG A 137 -5.01 -4.56 -5.88
CA ARG A 137 -4.92 -4.81 -4.43
C ARG A 137 -4.47 -3.57 -3.68
N THR A 138 -3.52 -2.84 -4.27
CA THR A 138 -3.03 -1.54 -3.80
C THR A 138 -2.90 -0.62 -5.01
N VAL A 139 -3.05 0.68 -4.79
CA VAL A 139 -2.88 1.68 -5.84
C VAL A 139 -1.74 2.61 -5.44
N GLY A 140 -0.70 2.63 -6.24
CA GLY A 140 0.46 3.50 -6.14
C GLY A 140 0.73 4.18 -7.46
N ASP A 141 2.01 4.35 -7.80
CA ASP A 141 2.41 4.85 -9.11
C ASP A 141 1.99 3.89 -10.23
N ILE A 142 1.46 4.44 -11.32
CA ILE A 142 0.91 3.65 -12.44
C ILE A 142 1.97 2.78 -13.13
N SER A 143 3.23 3.20 -13.07
CA SER A 143 4.35 2.47 -13.68
C SER A 143 4.73 1.19 -12.94
N CYS A 144 4.36 1.07 -11.67
CA CYS A 144 4.69 -0.08 -10.81
C CYS A 144 3.47 -0.75 -10.17
N THR A 145 2.26 -0.23 -10.40
CA THR A 145 1.03 -0.82 -9.86
C THR A 145 0.46 -1.84 -10.85
N CYS A 146 0.54 -3.12 -10.48
CA CYS A 146 0.05 -4.23 -11.28
C CYS A 146 -1.27 -4.77 -10.73
N PRO A 147 -2.31 -4.96 -11.58
CA PRO A 147 -3.54 -5.61 -11.17
C PRO A 147 -3.36 -7.13 -11.06
N VAL A 148 -4.28 -7.77 -10.36
CA VAL A 148 -4.42 -9.22 -10.30
C VAL A 148 -5.68 -9.66 -11.04
N ALA A 149 -5.65 -10.84 -11.67
CA ALA A 149 -6.86 -11.43 -12.23
C ALA A 149 -7.84 -11.74 -11.09
N SER A 150 -9.05 -11.25 -11.21
CA SER A 150 -10.09 -11.42 -10.19
C SER A 150 -11.48 -11.21 -10.78
N SER A 151 -12.46 -11.91 -10.21
CA SER A 151 -13.88 -11.69 -10.48
C SER A 151 -14.61 -11.05 -9.30
N ALA A 152 -13.90 -10.78 -8.20
CA ALA A 152 -14.48 -10.25 -6.96
C ALA A 152 -14.90 -8.78 -7.14
N ALA A 153 -16.20 -8.53 -7.15
CA ALA A 153 -16.82 -7.23 -7.37
C ALA A 153 -17.41 -6.59 -6.11
N THR A 154 -17.37 -7.31 -4.99
CA THR A 154 -17.88 -6.86 -3.68
C THR A 154 -16.83 -7.09 -2.58
N PRO A 155 -16.88 -6.34 -1.46
CA PRO A 155 -15.98 -6.57 -0.34
C PRO A 155 -16.04 -8.01 0.19
N ALA A 156 -17.23 -8.61 0.29
CA ALA A 156 -17.41 -9.98 0.75
C ALA A 156 -16.71 -11.01 -0.18
N GLU A 157 -16.77 -10.82 -1.50
CA GLU A 157 -16.08 -11.68 -2.46
C GLU A 157 -14.56 -11.52 -2.35
N ILE A 158 -14.07 -10.29 -2.14
CA ILE A 158 -12.63 -10.03 -1.95
C ILE A 158 -12.13 -10.65 -0.65
N ILE A 159 -12.90 -10.58 0.44
CA ILE A 159 -12.59 -11.26 1.70
C ILE A 159 -12.42 -12.78 1.46
N ALA A 160 -13.35 -13.40 0.74
CA ALA A 160 -13.28 -14.82 0.43
C ALA A 160 -12.04 -15.15 -0.44
N GLU A 161 -11.76 -14.36 -1.47
CA GLU A 161 -10.59 -14.50 -2.33
C GLU A 161 -9.28 -14.39 -1.54
N THR A 162 -9.16 -13.36 -0.70
CA THR A 162 -7.96 -13.09 0.11
C THR A 162 -7.72 -14.19 1.14
N ALA A 163 -8.76 -14.65 1.83
CA ALA A 163 -8.64 -15.74 2.79
C ALA A 163 -8.20 -17.06 2.15
N LEU A 164 -8.65 -17.36 0.93
CA LEU A 164 -8.22 -18.55 0.19
C LEU A 164 -6.76 -18.46 -0.27
N ALA A 165 -6.29 -17.28 -0.67
CA ALA A 165 -4.89 -17.05 -1.05
C ALA A 165 -3.95 -17.29 0.14
N ASP A 166 -4.26 -16.76 1.32
CA ASP A 166 -3.48 -16.96 2.55
C ASP A 166 -3.37 -18.43 2.96
N ILE A 167 -4.44 -19.20 2.79
CA ILE A 167 -4.42 -20.66 3.07
C ILE A 167 -3.52 -21.38 2.07
N SER A 168 -3.59 -21.03 0.80
CA SER A 168 -2.80 -21.63 -0.27
C SER A 168 -1.30 -21.35 -0.10
N GLU A 169 -0.91 -20.13 0.28
CA GLU A 169 0.48 -19.79 0.57
C GLU A 169 1.02 -20.57 1.78
N ARG A 170 0.26 -20.69 2.86
CA ARG A 170 0.65 -21.49 4.04
C ARG A 170 0.85 -22.96 3.71
N LEU A 171 -0.02 -23.54 2.89
CA LEU A 171 0.10 -24.93 2.47
C LEU A 171 1.32 -25.18 1.58
N SER A 172 1.70 -24.20 0.74
CA SER A 172 2.89 -24.31 -0.12
C SER A 172 4.21 -24.22 0.64
N LEU A 173 4.21 -23.66 1.86
CA LEU A 173 5.40 -23.59 2.74
C LEU A 173 5.65 -24.87 3.56
N ILE A 174 4.71 -25.83 3.54
CA ILE A 174 4.80 -27.09 4.30
C ILE A 174 5.39 -28.24 3.43
N HIS A 175 5.61 -28.01 2.15
CA HIS A 175 6.25 -28.89 1.18
C HIS A 175 7.60 -28.31 0.75
#